data_b5bdd5179490f21888500908e46b1738
#
_entry.id   b5bdd5179490f21888500908e46b1738
#
_cell.length_a   1.000
_cell.length_b   1.000
_cell.length_c   1.000
_cell.angle_alpha   90.00
_cell.angle_beta   90.00
_cell.angle_gamma   90.00
#
_symmetry.space_group_name_H-M   'P 1'
#
loop_
_entity.id
_entity.type
_entity.pdbx_description
1 polymer ?
#
loop_
_entity_poly.entity_id
_entity_poly.type
_entity_poly.pdbx_seq_one_letter_code
_entity_poly.pdbx_strand_id
1 'polypeptide(L)'
;DNMGGQESEMSTIGLYIYNSIFLTSDTARIAEIFKNISIVEMHHLKIFGQLADQLGESPRLWTHRQNRMFYWTAGYINYFTDLPKILLSALNGEKQAVRKYREQCQRIQDEDIQKCLKRIILDEELHVEILESLCKKYPI
;
A
#
# COMPACT_ATOMS: atom_id res chain seq x y z
N ASP A 1 -7.30 3.59 9.66
CA ASP A 1 -7.56 3.02 8.32
C ASP A 1 -6.28 2.71 7.54
N ASN A 2 -5.33 3.67 7.46
CA ASN A 2 -4.11 3.51 6.66
C ASN A 2 -3.22 2.35 7.08
N MET A 3 -3.27 1.92 8.34
CA MET A 3 -2.42 0.86 8.86
C MET A 3 -3.00 -0.54 8.71
N GLY A 4 -4.29 -0.73 8.97
CA GLY A 4 -4.91 -2.05 9.13
C GLY A 4 -6.25 -2.23 8.43
N GLY A 5 -6.66 -1.32 7.59
CA GLY A 5 -7.84 -1.46 6.74
C GLY A 5 -7.60 -2.42 5.56
N GLN A 6 -8.64 -2.67 4.77
CA GLN A 6 -8.52 -3.48 3.56
C GLN A 6 -7.57 -2.85 2.54
N GLU A 7 -7.66 -1.53 2.38
CA GLU A 7 -6.79 -0.71 1.52
C GLU A 7 -5.78 0.04 2.40
N SER A 8 -4.84 -0.69 2.98
CA SER A 8 -3.85 -0.18 3.94
C SER A 8 -2.44 -0.62 3.60
N GLU A 9 -1.45 0.05 4.20
CA GLU A 9 -0.04 -0.31 4.05
C GLU A 9 0.21 -1.79 4.38
N MET A 10 -0.41 -2.31 5.45
CA MET A 10 -0.22 -3.72 5.80
C MET A 10 -0.76 -4.67 4.73
N SER A 11 -1.88 -4.32 4.06
CA SER A 11 -2.42 -5.10 2.95
C SER A 11 -1.49 -5.06 1.74
N THR A 12 -0.94 -3.90 1.42
CA THR A 12 0.03 -3.72 0.33
C THR A 12 1.33 -4.48 0.61
N ILE A 13 1.88 -4.38 1.82
CA ILE A 13 3.06 -5.14 2.26
C ILE A 13 2.81 -6.64 2.09
N GLY A 14 1.72 -7.16 2.63
CA GLY A 14 1.38 -8.58 2.56
C GLY A 14 1.22 -9.07 1.12
N LEU A 15 0.52 -8.30 0.28
CA LEU A 15 0.34 -8.59 -1.15
C LEU A 15 1.67 -8.64 -1.88
N TYR A 16 2.54 -7.66 -1.67
CA TYR A 16 3.80 -7.56 -2.41
C TYR A 16 4.83 -8.58 -1.95
N ILE A 17 4.87 -8.93 -0.68
CA ILE A 17 5.66 -10.07 -0.19
C ILE A 17 5.16 -11.37 -0.82
N TYR A 18 3.85 -11.62 -0.82
CA TYR A 18 3.27 -12.79 -1.49
C TYR A 18 3.65 -12.83 -2.97
N ASN A 19 3.45 -11.74 -3.71
CA ASN A 19 3.79 -11.66 -5.12
C ASN A 19 5.28 -11.91 -5.38
N SER A 20 6.16 -11.38 -4.52
CA SER A 20 7.61 -11.56 -4.64
C SER A 20 8.06 -13.03 -4.44
N ILE A 21 7.32 -13.79 -3.62
CA ILE A 21 7.57 -15.20 -3.38
C ILE A 21 6.98 -16.05 -4.52
N PHE A 22 5.78 -15.69 -4.97
CA PHE A 22 5.03 -16.46 -5.97
C PHE A 22 5.64 -16.37 -7.36
N LEU A 23 6.18 -15.21 -7.75
CA LEU A 23 6.80 -14.99 -9.05
C LEU A 23 8.16 -15.72 -9.14
N THR A 24 8.28 -16.62 -10.10
CA THR A 24 9.40 -17.54 -10.27
C THR A 24 10.52 -16.99 -11.16
N SER A 25 11.48 -17.83 -11.54
CA SER A 25 12.71 -17.48 -12.28
C SER A 25 12.51 -16.61 -13.53
N ASP A 26 11.46 -16.87 -14.32
CA ASP A 26 11.19 -16.12 -15.55
C ASP A 26 10.67 -14.68 -15.28
N THR A 27 10.23 -14.44 -14.07
CA THR A 27 9.70 -13.15 -13.58
C THR A 27 10.49 -12.60 -12.39
N ALA A 28 11.69 -13.10 -12.15
CA ALA A 28 12.53 -12.73 -10.99
C ALA A 28 12.77 -11.24 -10.85
N ARG A 29 12.89 -10.50 -11.97
CA ARG A 29 13.01 -9.04 -11.94
C ARG A 29 11.75 -8.35 -11.41
N ILE A 30 10.58 -8.89 -11.73
CA ILE A 30 9.29 -8.35 -11.22
C ILE A 30 9.14 -8.68 -9.74
N ALA A 31 9.53 -9.90 -9.33
CA ALA A 31 9.57 -10.29 -7.93
C ALA A 31 10.44 -9.33 -7.09
N GLU A 32 11.62 -8.95 -7.60
CA GLU A 32 12.50 -7.99 -6.93
C GLU A 32 11.89 -6.59 -6.86
N ILE A 33 11.16 -6.15 -7.90
CA ILE A 33 10.42 -4.87 -7.87
C ILE A 33 9.37 -4.90 -6.75
N PHE A 34 8.53 -5.93 -6.65
CA PHE A 34 7.55 -6.06 -5.57
C PHE A 34 8.18 -6.06 -4.19
N LYS A 35 9.29 -6.78 -4.03
CA LYS A 35 10.05 -6.78 -2.77
C LYS A 35 10.56 -5.39 -2.42
N ASN A 36 11.10 -4.64 -3.37
CA ASN A 36 11.62 -3.30 -3.12
C ASN A 36 10.51 -2.31 -2.78
N ILE A 37 9.37 -2.37 -3.47
CA ILE A 37 8.19 -1.56 -3.11
C ILE A 37 7.72 -1.93 -1.70
N SER A 38 7.62 -3.21 -1.35
CA SER A 38 7.18 -3.63 0.00
C SER A 38 8.04 -3.06 1.13
N ILE A 39 9.33 -2.81 0.89
CA ILE A 39 10.21 -2.15 1.86
C ILE A 39 9.82 -0.69 2.05
N VAL A 40 9.44 0.02 0.99
CA VAL A 40 8.94 1.39 1.07
C VAL A 40 7.61 1.42 1.85
N GLU A 41 6.69 0.50 1.56
CA GLU A 41 5.41 0.38 2.28
C GLU A 41 5.60 0.10 3.78
N MET A 42 6.62 -0.66 4.16
CA MET A 42 6.96 -0.84 5.58
C MET A 42 7.39 0.49 6.24
N HIS A 43 8.06 1.38 5.50
CA HIS A 43 8.37 2.72 6.01
C HIS A 43 7.11 3.58 6.15
N HIS A 44 6.20 3.53 5.18
CA HIS A 44 4.91 4.22 5.26
C HIS A 44 4.09 3.73 6.45
N LEU A 45 3.98 2.41 6.64
CA LEU A 45 3.31 1.81 7.80
C LEU A 45 3.90 2.33 9.12
N LYS A 46 5.22 2.39 9.23
CA LYS A 46 5.91 2.92 10.41
C LYS A 46 5.58 4.40 10.65
N ILE A 47 5.57 5.23 9.58
CA ILE A 47 5.22 6.65 9.69
C ILE A 47 3.79 6.80 10.19
N PHE A 48 2.82 6.09 9.62
CA PHE A 48 1.43 6.12 10.08
C PHE A 48 1.28 5.65 11.53
N GLY A 49 2.03 4.62 11.93
CA GLY A 49 2.05 4.14 13.31
C GLY A 49 2.58 5.19 14.29
N GLN A 50 3.66 5.88 13.94
CA GLN A 50 4.22 6.96 14.74
C GLN A 50 3.27 8.17 14.83
N LEU A 51 2.62 8.54 13.73
CA LEU A 51 1.62 9.61 13.74
C LEU A 51 0.41 9.24 14.62
N ALA A 52 -0.07 8.00 14.55
CA ALA A 52 -1.16 7.52 15.40
C ALA A 52 -0.78 7.61 16.89
N ASP A 53 0.40 7.13 17.26
CA ASP A 53 0.90 7.18 18.63
C ASP A 53 1.03 8.63 19.15
N GLN A 54 1.57 9.53 18.34
CA GLN A 54 1.69 10.96 18.66
C GLN A 54 0.33 11.65 18.85
N LEU A 55 -0.70 11.18 18.16
CA LEU A 55 -2.07 11.67 18.30
C LEU A 55 -2.84 10.99 19.44
N GLY A 56 -2.19 10.11 20.21
CA GLY A 56 -2.80 9.41 21.35
C GLY A 56 -3.61 8.18 20.95
N GLU A 57 -3.48 7.72 19.70
CA GLU A 57 -4.16 6.53 19.19
C GLU A 57 -3.24 5.30 19.21
N SER A 58 -3.82 4.14 19.45
CA SER A 58 -3.03 2.88 19.45
C SER A 58 -2.59 2.51 18.03
N PRO A 59 -1.28 2.27 17.78
CA PRO A 59 -0.75 1.92 16.45
C PRO A 59 -0.98 0.43 16.09
N ARG A 60 -2.11 -0.15 16.50
CA ARG A 60 -2.48 -1.51 16.14
C ARG A 60 -2.92 -1.59 14.68
N LEU A 61 -2.75 -2.75 14.08
CA LEU A 61 -3.22 -3.04 12.73
C LEU A 61 -4.73 -3.30 12.74
N TRP A 62 -5.49 -2.24 12.84
CA TRP A 62 -6.95 -2.29 12.92
C TRP A 62 -7.60 -1.15 12.15
N THR A 63 -8.91 -1.26 11.95
CA THR A 63 -9.77 -0.23 11.38
C THR A 63 -11.13 -0.21 12.08
N HIS A 64 -11.82 0.91 12.01
CA HIS A 64 -13.20 1.06 12.48
C HIS A 64 -14.16 1.03 11.29
N ARG A 65 -15.20 0.20 11.39
CA ARG A 65 -16.33 0.20 10.46
C ARG A 65 -17.62 0.11 11.27
N GLN A 66 -18.58 1.03 11.02
CA GLN A 66 -19.89 1.04 11.70
C GLN A 66 -19.78 0.92 13.23
N ASN A 67 -18.92 1.73 13.85
CA ASN A 67 -18.64 1.72 15.29
C ASN A 67 -18.09 0.38 15.85
N ARG A 68 -17.60 -0.51 15.00
CA ARG A 68 -16.92 -1.73 15.40
C ARG A 68 -15.46 -1.70 14.95
N MET A 69 -14.63 -2.34 15.75
CA MET A 69 -13.21 -2.46 15.49
C MET A 69 -12.90 -3.82 14.87
N PHE A 70 -12.10 -3.80 13.81
CA PHE A 70 -11.66 -5.00 13.09
C PHE A 70 -10.15 -4.98 12.99
N TYR A 71 -9.52 -6.08 13.37
CA TYR A 71 -8.09 -6.28 13.12
C TYR A 71 -7.85 -6.59 11.65
N TRP A 72 -6.68 -6.22 11.17
CA TRP A 72 -6.21 -6.64 9.86
C TRP A 72 -6.22 -8.16 9.72
N THR A 73 -6.50 -8.61 8.53
CA THR A 73 -6.51 -10.05 8.20
C THR A 73 -5.91 -10.28 6.82
N ALA A 74 -5.21 -11.40 6.65
CA ALA A 74 -4.69 -11.85 5.36
C ALA A 74 -5.80 -12.07 4.31
N GLY A 75 -7.06 -12.17 4.71
CA GLY A 75 -8.22 -12.20 3.81
C GLY A 75 -8.45 -10.91 3.02
N TYR A 76 -7.75 -9.82 3.34
CA TYR A 76 -7.79 -8.58 2.55
C TYR A 76 -6.88 -8.62 1.31
N ILE A 77 -6.00 -9.61 1.22
CA ILE A 77 -5.04 -9.76 0.12
C ILE A 77 -5.66 -10.55 -1.03
N ASN A 78 -5.41 -10.12 -2.26
CA ASN A 78 -5.73 -10.88 -3.46
C ASN A 78 -4.60 -11.87 -3.76
N TYR A 79 -4.93 -13.14 -3.91
CA TYR A 79 -3.97 -14.21 -4.19
C TYR A 79 -4.05 -14.63 -5.67
N PHE A 80 -3.88 -13.67 -6.59
CA PHE A 80 -3.84 -13.97 -8.01
C PHE A 80 -2.58 -14.76 -8.38
N THR A 81 -2.71 -15.61 -9.41
CA THR A 81 -1.62 -16.45 -9.94
C THR A 81 -1.26 -16.10 -11.39
N ASP A 82 -2.00 -15.19 -12.00
CA ASP A 82 -1.82 -14.72 -13.36
C ASP A 82 -1.11 -13.36 -13.35
N LEU A 83 0.06 -13.27 -14.00
CA LEU A 83 0.93 -12.09 -13.94
C LEU A 83 0.21 -10.78 -14.34
N PRO A 84 -0.52 -10.69 -15.45
CA PRO A 84 -1.25 -9.48 -15.79
C PRO A 84 -2.26 -9.05 -14.71
N LYS A 85 -2.96 -10.00 -14.10
CA LYS A 85 -3.90 -9.71 -13.00
C LYS A 85 -3.19 -9.26 -11.73
N ILE A 86 -2.05 -9.86 -11.40
CA ILE A 86 -1.18 -9.44 -10.30
C ILE A 86 -0.80 -7.97 -10.48
N LEU A 87 -0.27 -7.61 -11.66
CA LEU A 87 0.17 -6.25 -11.98
C LEU A 87 -0.98 -5.25 -11.97
N LEU A 88 -2.12 -5.60 -12.58
CA LEU A 88 -3.28 -4.70 -12.61
C LEU A 88 -3.88 -4.48 -11.21
N SER A 89 -3.94 -5.53 -10.40
CA SER A 89 -4.40 -5.42 -9.01
C SER A 89 -3.51 -4.50 -8.19
N ALA A 90 -2.19 -4.66 -8.30
CA ALA A 90 -1.22 -3.81 -7.65
C ALA A 90 -1.36 -2.35 -8.10
N LEU A 91 -1.40 -2.10 -9.41
CA LEU A 91 -1.57 -0.76 -9.98
C LEU A 91 -2.85 -0.06 -9.48
N ASN A 92 -3.95 -0.79 -9.39
CA ASN A 92 -5.21 -0.24 -8.88
C ASN A 92 -5.11 0.11 -7.40
N GLY A 93 -4.41 -0.71 -6.60
CA GLY A 93 -4.14 -0.43 -5.19
C GLY A 93 -3.36 0.88 -4.99
N GLU A 94 -2.25 1.06 -5.71
CA GLU A 94 -1.44 2.28 -5.62
C GLU A 94 -2.23 3.53 -6.07
N LYS A 95 -3.00 3.43 -7.15
CA LYS A 95 -3.87 4.54 -7.58
C LYS A 95 -4.93 4.89 -6.53
N GLN A 96 -5.43 3.92 -5.79
CA GLN A 96 -6.33 4.16 -4.67
C GLN A 96 -5.62 4.83 -3.49
N ALA A 97 -4.40 4.39 -3.15
CA ALA A 97 -3.58 5.00 -2.10
C ALA A 97 -3.30 6.48 -2.40
N VAL A 98 -2.84 6.82 -3.61
CA VAL A 98 -2.63 8.20 -4.06
C VAL A 98 -3.90 9.05 -3.85
N ARG A 99 -5.07 8.58 -4.31
CA ARG A 99 -6.34 9.32 -4.14
C ARG A 99 -6.68 9.51 -2.67
N LYS A 100 -6.63 8.44 -1.88
CA LYS A 100 -6.92 8.46 -0.44
C LYS A 100 -6.03 9.43 0.31
N TYR A 101 -4.71 9.40 0.08
CA TYR A 101 -3.77 10.26 0.80
C TYR A 101 -3.88 11.73 0.36
N ARG A 102 -4.17 12.00 -0.91
CA ARG A 102 -4.49 13.36 -1.39
C ARG A 102 -5.73 13.93 -0.72
N GLU A 103 -6.81 13.14 -0.60
CA GLU A 103 -8.03 13.55 0.10
C GLU A 103 -7.77 13.80 1.59
N GLN A 104 -7.00 12.94 2.24
CA GLN A 104 -6.62 13.12 3.65
C GLN A 104 -5.79 14.39 3.82
N CYS A 105 -4.81 14.64 2.95
CA CYS A 105 -3.98 15.82 2.99
C CYS A 105 -4.78 17.12 2.84
N GLN A 106 -5.88 17.11 2.07
CA GLN A 106 -6.77 18.28 1.94
C GLN A 106 -7.64 18.54 3.18
N ARG A 107 -7.96 17.50 3.96
CA ARG A 107 -8.82 17.59 5.15
C ARG A 107 -8.05 17.89 6.43
N ILE A 108 -6.81 17.50 6.52
CA ILE A 108 -5.96 17.66 7.70
C ILE A 108 -5.41 19.09 7.71
N GLN A 109 -5.52 19.77 8.85
CA GLN A 109 -5.03 21.15 9.00
C GLN A 109 -3.61 21.22 9.54
N ASP A 110 -3.10 20.16 10.17
CA ASP A 110 -1.76 20.09 10.70
C ASP A 110 -0.72 20.03 9.55
N GLU A 111 0.12 21.05 9.48
CA GLU A 111 1.11 21.21 8.40
C GLU A 111 2.17 20.11 8.39
N ASP A 112 2.56 19.58 9.54
CA ASP A 112 3.60 18.55 9.62
C ASP A 112 3.05 17.19 9.17
N ILE A 113 1.80 16.88 9.53
CA ILE A 113 1.11 15.71 8.99
C ILE A 113 0.93 15.85 7.47
N GLN A 114 0.55 17.04 6.99
CA GLN A 114 0.45 17.28 5.54
C GLN A 114 1.79 17.06 4.82
N LYS A 115 2.92 17.51 5.40
CA LYS A 115 4.25 17.27 4.83
C LYS A 115 4.57 15.77 4.73
N CYS A 116 4.27 15.01 5.79
CA CYS A 116 4.43 13.56 5.79
C CYS A 116 3.60 12.89 4.69
N LEU A 117 2.31 13.25 4.57
CA LEU A 117 1.42 12.71 3.54
C LEU A 117 1.90 13.08 2.12
N LYS A 118 2.32 14.32 1.90
CA LYS A 118 2.87 14.76 0.60
C LYS A 118 4.10 13.95 0.21
N ARG A 119 4.96 13.61 1.18
CA ARG A 119 6.14 12.77 0.91
C ARG A 119 5.73 11.34 0.54
N ILE A 120 4.80 10.74 1.27
CA ILE A 120 4.25 9.41 0.96
C ILE A 120 3.62 9.41 -0.44
N ILE A 121 2.80 10.41 -0.77
CA ILE A 121 2.16 10.52 -2.09
C ILE A 121 3.18 10.48 -3.24
N LEU A 122 4.34 11.10 -3.09
CA LEU A 122 5.39 11.03 -4.12
C LEU A 122 5.94 9.63 -4.32
N ASP A 123 6.06 8.84 -3.25
CA ASP A 123 6.48 7.44 -3.34
C ASP A 123 5.40 6.59 -4.02
N GLU A 124 4.11 6.78 -3.65
CA GLU A 124 2.99 6.09 -4.30
C GLU A 124 2.85 6.43 -5.79
N GLU A 125 3.08 7.68 -6.17
CA GLU A 125 3.10 8.10 -7.58
C GLU A 125 4.21 7.39 -8.36
N LEU A 126 5.38 7.22 -7.77
CA LEU A 126 6.49 6.45 -8.36
C LEU A 126 6.12 4.97 -8.50
N HIS A 127 5.47 4.37 -7.48
CA HIS A 127 4.96 3.00 -7.57
C HIS A 127 3.96 2.84 -8.73
N VAL A 128 3.04 3.79 -8.89
CA VAL A 128 2.10 3.84 -10.03
C VAL A 128 2.84 3.85 -11.36
N GLU A 129 3.85 4.71 -11.53
CA GLU A 129 4.64 4.79 -12.78
C GLU A 129 5.34 3.47 -13.11
N ILE A 130 5.97 2.83 -12.10
CA ILE A 130 6.62 1.53 -12.24
C ILE A 130 5.61 0.47 -12.70
N LEU A 131 4.48 0.36 -12.00
CA LEU A 131 3.46 -0.65 -12.28
C LEU A 131 2.74 -0.40 -13.62
N GLU A 132 2.50 0.85 -14.01
CA GLU A 132 1.97 1.18 -15.34
C GLU A 132 2.91 0.72 -16.46
N SER A 133 4.21 0.91 -16.28
CA SER A 133 5.22 0.43 -17.23
C SER A 133 5.19 -1.09 -17.35
N LEU A 134 5.04 -1.80 -16.23
CA LEU A 134 4.93 -3.27 -16.22
C LEU A 134 3.62 -3.75 -16.86
N CYS A 135 2.49 -3.12 -16.57
CA CYS A 135 1.20 -3.45 -17.19
C CYS A 135 1.22 -3.27 -18.71
N LYS A 136 1.91 -2.25 -19.22
CA LYS A 136 2.09 -2.05 -20.66
C LYS A 136 2.92 -3.16 -21.30
N LYS A 137 3.90 -3.68 -20.57
CA LYS A 137 4.77 -4.77 -21.04
C LYS A 137 4.10 -6.15 -20.99
N TYR A 138 3.20 -6.35 -20.03
CA TYR A 138 2.50 -7.61 -19.79
C TYR A 138 0.97 -7.36 -19.80
N PRO A 139 0.36 -7.10 -20.96
CA PRO A 139 -1.06 -6.82 -21.06
C PRO A 139 -1.92 -8.06 -20.75
N ILE A 140 -3.18 -7.84 -20.37
CA ILE A 140 -4.20 -8.89 -20.19
C ILE A 140 -4.57 -9.46 -21.57
#